data_f2226655b44a68598df2332292730b2a
#
_entry.id   f2226655b44a68598df2332292730b2a
#
_cell.length_a   1.000
_cell.length_b   1.000
_cell.length_c   1.000
_cell.angle_alpha   90.00
_cell.angle_beta   90.00
_cell.angle_gamma   90.00
#
_symmetry.space_group_name_H-M   'P 1'
#
loop_
_entity.id
_entity.type
_entity.pdbx_description
1 polymer ?
#
loop_
_entity_poly.entity_id
_entity_poly.type
_entity_poly.pdbx_seq_one_letter_code
_entity_poly.pdbx_strand_id
1 'polypeptide(L)'
;MNIGLFGGSFDPIHRGHLALAQAAASRYSLRQVLFVPANVPPHKQLQPLTPFIHRYAMVALATQEERGFVASLLEAPESAAAERPSAVKPAPRVPRTPVRSSGQPAAAPEPANYTIDTVRRLKKTLRKSDRLFFLIGVDAFRDVSNWREARALLAECDFIVASRPGFSLRDVAESLPEDLRPPAVITRPFHKQPATGDLILPGVTAHLLEGVHQTVSATVIREAAAAGKPLTRWLDPRVADYIKKQGLYRERST
;
A
#
# COMPACT_ATOMS: atom_id res chain seq x y z
N MET A 1 7.54 -0.89 -19.92
CA MET A 1 8.21 -1.33 -18.68
C MET A 1 7.22 -2.06 -17.79
N ASN A 2 7.69 -2.93 -16.87
CA ASN A 2 6.83 -3.47 -15.81
C ASN A 2 6.91 -2.56 -14.58
N ILE A 3 5.75 -2.12 -14.12
CA ILE A 3 5.62 -1.16 -13.01
C ILE A 3 4.71 -1.77 -11.96
N GLY A 4 5.16 -1.79 -10.71
CA GLY A 4 4.38 -2.22 -9.57
C GLY A 4 3.66 -1.05 -8.90
N LEU A 5 2.40 -1.21 -8.55
CA LEU A 5 1.64 -0.33 -7.67
C LEU A 5 1.37 -1.08 -6.37
N PHE A 6 1.92 -0.61 -5.28
CA PHE A 6 1.73 -1.20 -3.97
C PHE A 6 0.97 -0.23 -3.07
N GLY A 7 -0.33 -0.43 -2.98
CA GLY A 7 -1.21 0.34 -2.11
C GLY A 7 -1.27 -0.22 -0.69
N GLY A 8 -1.36 0.66 0.30
CA GLY A 8 -1.50 0.22 1.68
C GLY A 8 -1.63 1.38 2.66
N SER A 9 -2.12 1.11 3.87
CA SER A 9 -2.12 2.13 4.92
C SER A 9 -0.71 2.53 5.35
N PHE A 10 0.25 1.59 5.32
CA PHE A 10 1.64 1.78 5.76
C PHE A 10 1.76 2.51 7.11
N ASP A 11 1.06 1.96 8.11
CA ASP A 11 0.92 2.58 9.43
C ASP A 11 1.47 1.68 10.57
N PRO A 12 2.82 1.52 10.63
CA PRO A 12 3.87 1.96 9.70
C PRO A 12 4.16 0.98 8.56
N ILE A 13 4.93 1.43 7.56
CA ILE A 13 5.63 0.54 6.64
C ILE A 13 6.64 -0.31 7.44
N HIS A 14 6.81 -1.58 7.03
CA HIS A 14 7.70 -2.52 7.73
C HIS A 14 8.42 -3.45 6.76
N ARG A 15 9.40 -4.21 7.26
CA ARG A 15 10.23 -5.14 6.48
C ARG A 15 9.42 -6.14 5.65
N GLY A 16 8.23 -6.54 6.12
CA GLY A 16 7.32 -7.40 5.35
C GLY A 16 6.82 -6.76 4.06
N HIS A 17 6.53 -5.45 4.07
CA HIS A 17 6.16 -4.73 2.85
C HIS A 17 7.34 -4.66 1.87
N LEU A 18 8.54 -4.35 2.36
CA LEU A 18 9.73 -4.26 1.52
C LEU A 18 10.09 -5.62 0.91
N ALA A 19 10.07 -6.68 1.71
CA ALA A 19 10.34 -8.04 1.25
C ALA A 19 9.36 -8.49 0.14
N LEU A 20 8.06 -8.16 0.31
CA LEU A 20 7.07 -8.42 -0.73
C LEU A 20 7.39 -7.67 -2.02
N ALA A 21 7.68 -6.38 -1.93
CA ALA A 21 7.99 -5.58 -3.10
C ALA A 21 9.28 -6.05 -3.80
N GLN A 22 10.32 -6.43 -3.04
CA GLN A 22 11.57 -6.99 -3.56
C GLN A 22 11.35 -8.32 -4.28
N ALA A 23 10.60 -9.24 -3.68
CA ALA A 23 10.28 -10.53 -4.29
C ALA A 23 9.46 -10.35 -5.59
N ALA A 24 8.47 -9.47 -5.57
CA ALA A 24 7.68 -9.13 -6.76
C ALA A 24 8.54 -8.48 -7.84
N ALA A 25 9.38 -7.51 -7.47
CA ALA A 25 10.27 -6.82 -8.42
C ALA A 25 11.23 -7.80 -9.10
N SER A 26 11.83 -8.71 -8.35
CA SER A 26 12.72 -9.74 -8.88
C SER A 26 11.99 -10.72 -9.78
N ARG A 27 10.86 -11.28 -9.34
CA ARG A 27 10.12 -12.34 -10.04
C ARG A 27 9.48 -11.86 -11.34
N TYR A 28 8.95 -10.62 -11.36
CA TYR A 28 8.20 -10.07 -12.50
C TYR A 28 8.96 -8.96 -13.23
N SER A 29 10.26 -8.82 -12.94
CA SER A 29 11.12 -7.81 -13.57
C SER A 29 10.52 -6.41 -13.50
N LEU A 30 9.99 -6.04 -12.31
CA LEU A 30 9.44 -4.70 -12.10
C LEU A 30 10.58 -3.69 -12.07
N ARG A 31 10.57 -2.77 -13.01
CA ARG A 31 11.57 -1.70 -13.07
C ARG A 31 11.34 -0.65 -11.98
N GLN A 32 10.10 -0.49 -11.56
CA GLN A 32 9.71 0.45 -10.51
C GLN A 32 8.57 -0.14 -9.70
N VAL A 33 8.56 0.11 -8.39
CA VAL A 33 7.44 -0.17 -7.49
C VAL A 33 7.06 1.14 -6.80
N LEU A 34 5.84 1.59 -7.05
CA LEU A 34 5.26 2.78 -6.43
C LEU A 34 4.54 2.37 -5.15
N PHE A 35 5.05 2.80 -4.01
CA PHE A 35 4.38 2.65 -2.72
C PHE A 35 3.41 3.81 -2.54
N VAL A 36 2.12 3.52 -2.47
CA VAL A 36 1.05 4.50 -2.37
C VAL A 36 0.38 4.41 -1.01
N PRO A 37 0.75 5.27 -0.05
CA PRO A 37 0.02 5.36 1.21
C PRO A 37 -1.43 5.77 0.96
N ALA A 38 -2.39 4.95 1.41
CA ALA A 38 -3.80 5.28 1.30
C ALA A 38 -4.13 6.49 2.20
N ASN A 39 -4.79 7.52 1.66
CA ASN A 39 -5.19 8.66 2.47
C ASN A 39 -6.40 8.30 3.34
N VAL A 40 -7.54 8.01 2.73
CA VAL A 40 -8.78 7.59 3.41
C VAL A 40 -9.22 6.23 2.86
N PRO A 41 -8.67 5.11 3.39
CA PRO A 41 -9.06 3.78 2.92
C PRO A 41 -10.51 3.48 3.31
N PRO A 42 -11.37 3.02 2.38
CA PRO A 42 -12.81 2.84 2.60
C PRO A 42 -13.15 1.95 3.80
N HIS A 43 -12.36 0.88 4.00
CA HIS A 43 -12.58 -0.11 5.07
C HIS A 43 -12.03 0.33 6.45
N LYS A 44 -11.39 1.49 6.54
CA LYS A 44 -10.78 2.02 7.78
C LYS A 44 -11.26 3.42 8.16
N GLN A 45 -12.38 3.87 7.60
CA GLN A 45 -12.91 5.22 7.88
C GLN A 45 -13.18 5.48 9.37
N LEU A 46 -13.50 4.44 10.14
CA LEU A 46 -13.75 4.52 11.58
C LEU A 46 -12.49 4.25 12.44
N GLN A 47 -11.36 3.92 11.83
CA GLN A 47 -10.11 3.68 12.54
C GLN A 47 -9.16 4.86 12.32
N PRO A 48 -8.74 5.56 13.39
CA PRO A 48 -7.79 6.65 13.23
C PRO A 48 -6.46 6.10 12.72
N LEU A 49 -6.05 6.54 11.52
CA LEU A 49 -4.72 6.31 10.99
C LEU A 49 -3.79 7.45 11.41
N THR A 50 -2.52 7.15 11.53
CA THR A 50 -1.50 8.20 11.61
C THR A 50 -1.64 9.15 10.42
N PRO A 51 -1.52 10.49 10.60
CA PRO A 51 -1.67 11.45 9.52
C PRO A 51 -0.88 11.06 8.26
N PHE A 52 -1.46 11.33 7.09
CA PHE A 52 -0.91 10.91 5.80
C PHE A 52 0.58 11.29 5.65
N ILE A 53 0.95 12.51 6.04
CA ILE A 53 2.32 13.01 5.89
C ILE A 53 3.35 12.18 6.66
N HIS A 54 3.02 11.69 7.86
CA HIS A 54 3.90 10.82 8.62
C HIS A 54 4.05 9.44 7.97
N ARG A 55 2.94 8.88 7.44
CA ARG A 55 2.97 7.59 6.76
C ARG A 55 3.76 7.67 5.44
N TYR A 56 3.57 8.73 4.69
CA TYR A 56 4.38 9.03 3.51
C TYR A 56 5.86 9.19 3.84
N ALA A 57 6.20 9.97 4.89
CA ALA A 57 7.59 10.14 5.33
C ALA A 57 8.24 8.80 5.71
N MET A 58 7.53 7.94 6.44
CA MET A 58 8.02 6.60 6.78
C MET A 58 8.26 5.74 5.53
N VAL A 59 7.37 5.80 4.54
CA VAL A 59 7.55 5.11 3.25
C VAL A 59 8.76 5.65 2.51
N ALA A 60 8.92 6.97 2.42
CA ALA A 60 10.06 7.59 1.76
C ALA A 60 11.40 7.18 2.40
N LEU A 61 11.47 7.18 3.74
CA LEU A 61 12.65 6.73 4.47
C LEU A 61 12.96 5.24 4.23
N ALA A 62 11.92 4.39 4.21
CA ALA A 62 12.10 2.96 4.04
C ALA A 62 12.53 2.57 2.61
N THR A 63 12.17 3.36 1.61
CA THR A 63 12.45 3.07 0.19
C THR A 63 13.66 3.80 -0.37
N GLN A 64 14.25 4.70 0.40
CA GLN A 64 15.31 5.63 -0.05
C GLN A 64 16.52 4.93 -0.68
N GLU A 65 16.93 3.77 -0.16
CA GLU A 65 18.12 3.03 -0.63
C GLU A 65 17.79 1.93 -1.64
N GLU A 66 16.50 1.66 -1.84
CA GLU A 66 16.04 0.60 -2.73
C GLU A 66 15.89 1.12 -4.16
N ARG A 67 16.74 0.63 -5.07
CA ARG A 67 16.63 1.01 -6.47
C ARG A 67 15.27 0.62 -7.06
N GLY A 68 14.58 1.59 -7.64
CA GLY A 68 13.28 1.38 -8.27
C GLY A 68 12.09 1.43 -7.32
N PHE A 69 12.29 1.61 -6.00
CA PHE A 69 11.20 1.84 -5.07
C PHE A 69 10.96 3.33 -4.86
N VAL A 70 9.71 3.74 -4.97
CA VAL A 70 9.34 5.16 -4.93
C VAL A 70 8.13 5.37 -4.03
N ALA A 71 8.26 6.24 -3.05
CA ALA A 71 7.12 6.75 -2.30
C ALA A 71 6.28 7.67 -3.20
N SER A 72 4.96 7.40 -3.29
CA SER A 72 4.07 8.10 -4.21
C SER A 72 3.02 8.94 -3.48
N LEU A 73 2.75 10.13 -4.01
CA LEU A 73 1.71 11.05 -3.54
C LEU A 73 0.38 10.89 -4.31
N LEU A 74 0.16 9.76 -4.99
CA LEU A 74 -1.05 9.54 -5.80
C LEU A 74 -2.37 9.68 -5.02
N GLU A 75 -2.36 9.38 -3.74
CA GLU A 75 -3.51 9.53 -2.85
C GLU A 75 -3.31 10.61 -1.78
N ALA A 76 -2.36 11.52 -1.99
CA ALA A 76 -2.17 12.64 -1.06
C ALA A 76 -3.44 13.50 -0.96
N PRO A 77 -3.79 13.99 0.24
CA PRO A 77 -4.86 14.95 0.41
C PRO A 77 -4.56 16.22 -0.40
N GLU A 78 -5.61 16.91 -0.87
CA GLU A 78 -5.45 18.13 -1.68
C GLU A 78 -4.64 19.21 -0.94
N SER A 79 -4.80 19.30 0.37
CA SER A 79 -4.01 20.19 1.22
C SER A 79 -2.51 19.93 1.17
N ALA A 80 -2.09 18.66 1.07
CA ALA A 80 -0.67 18.29 0.94
C ALA A 80 -0.16 18.44 -0.50
N ALA A 81 -1.04 18.44 -1.51
CA ALA A 81 -0.68 18.63 -2.90
C ALA A 81 -0.39 20.12 -3.24
N ALA A 82 -0.98 21.04 -2.50
CA ALA A 82 -0.77 22.49 -2.67
C ALA A 82 0.63 22.97 -2.22
N GLU A 83 1.29 22.21 -1.37
CA GLU A 83 2.65 22.53 -0.86
C GLU A 83 3.79 21.96 -1.73
N ARG A 84 3.57 21.68 -3.00
CA ARG A 84 4.68 21.34 -3.91
C ARG A 84 5.61 22.55 -4.01
N PRO A 85 6.88 22.45 -3.56
CA PRO A 85 7.81 23.57 -3.71
C PRO A 85 8.07 23.80 -5.19
N SER A 86 7.50 24.87 -5.75
CA SER A 86 8.03 25.45 -6.96
C SER A 86 9.39 26.03 -6.59
N ALA A 87 10.47 25.50 -7.19
CA ALA A 87 11.85 25.97 -7.16
C ALA A 87 12.29 26.72 -5.89
N VAL A 88 13.16 26.09 -5.14
CA VAL A 88 13.79 26.60 -3.91
C VAL A 88 14.31 28.03 -4.09
N LYS A 89 13.64 29.03 -3.51
CA LYS A 89 14.23 30.28 -3.11
C LYS A 89 14.58 30.20 -1.62
N PRO A 90 15.75 30.68 -1.17
CA PRO A 90 16.14 30.63 0.25
C PRO A 90 15.12 31.39 1.10
N ALA A 91 14.61 30.74 2.15
CA ALA A 91 13.60 31.29 3.03
C ALA A 91 14.14 32.48 3.87
N PRO A 92 13.39 33.56 4.01
CA PRO A 92 13.68 34.61 5.01
C PRO A 92 13.34 34.04 6.42
N ARG A 93 14.17 34.39 7.40
CA ARG A 93 13.98 34.04 8.82
C ARG A 93 12.64 34.57 9.32
N VAL A 94 11.76 33.69 9.75
CA VAL A 94 10.46 34.05 10.33
C VAL A 94 10.60 34.30 11.83
N PRO A 95 10.10 35.44 12.38
CA PRO A 95 10.00 35.66 13.81
C PRO A 95 8.94 34.70 14.43
N ARG A 96 9.26 34.14 15.60
CA ARG A 96 8.34 33.29 16.37
C ARG A 96 7.23 34.17 16.96
N THR A 97 6.05 34.17 16.34
CA THR A 97 4.82 34.66 16.97
C THR A 97 3.97 33.49 17.43
N PRO A 98 3.31 33.55 18.61
CA PRO A 98 2.45 32.47 19.08
C PRO A 98 1.21 32.40 18.20
N VAL A 99 0.96 31.22 17.61
CA VAL A 99 -0.25 30.94 16.82
C VAL A 99 -1.44 30.90 17.78
N ARG A 100 -2.28 31.92 17.74
CA ARG A 100 -3.63 31.88 18.33
C ARG A 100 -4.48 30.88 17.53
N SER A 101 -5.05 29.92 18.22
CA SER A 101 -6.07 29.00 17.70
C SER A 101 -7.34 29.78 17.36
N SER A 102 -7.46 30.28 16.13
CA SER A 102 -8.73 30.70 15.56
C SER A 102 -9.42 29.42 15.05
N GLY A 103 -10.64 29.16 15.56
CA GLY A 103 -11.44 27.99 15.16
C GLY A 103 -11.70 28.01 13.65
N GLN A 104 -10.94 27.23 12.92
CA GLN A 104 -11.30 26.88 11.56
C GLN A 104 -12.50 25.92 11.64
N PRO A 105 -13.54 26.11 10.80
CA PRO A 105 -14.60 25.12 10.68
C PRO A 105 -13.97 23.77 10.32
N ALA A 106 -14.42 22.70 10.98
CA ALA A 106 -13.95 21.35 10.68
C ALA A 106 -14.07 21.12 9.16
N ALA A 107 -12.95 20.86 8.51
CA ALA A 107 -12.96 20.56 7.08
C ALA A 107 -13.92 19.40 6.82
N ALA A 108 -14.70 19.48 5.75
CA ALA A 108 -15.57 18.39 5.33
C ALA A 108 -14.76 17.09 5.25
N PRO A 109 -15.32 15.93 5.63
CA PRO A 109 -14.59 14.68 5.59
C PRO A 109 -14.09 14.42 4.15
N GLU A 110 -12.80 14.15 4.02
CA GLU A 110 -12.22 13.86 2.71
C GLU A 110 -12.85 12.60 2.11
N PRO A 111 -13.11 12.58 0.80
CA PRO A 111 -13.71 11.43 0.15
C PRO A 111 -12.79 10.21 0.24
N ALA A 112 -13.38 9.02 0.36
CA ALA A 112 -12.63 7.78 0.38
C ALA A 112 -11.83 7.58 -0.91
N ASN A 113 -10.59 7.11 -0.78
CA ASN A 113 -9.73 6.77 -1.92
C ASN A 113 -10.00 5.32 -2.33
N TYR A 114 -10.47 5.12 -3.55
CA TYR A 114 -10.71 3.79 -4.10
C TYR A 114 -9.57 3.36 -5.04
N THR A 115 -9.17 2.11 -4.94
CA THR A 115 -8.06 1.53 -5.72
C THR A 115 -8.24 1.71 -7.23
N ILE A 116 -9.46 1.57 -7.75
CA ILE A 116 -9.76 1.77 -9.17
C ILE A 116 -9.39 3.18 -9.64
N ASP A 117 -9.70 4.20 -8.84
CA ASP A 117 -9.41 5.58 -9.20
C ASP A 117 -7.89 5.84 -9.18
N THR A 118 -7.17 5.24 -8.22
CA THR A 118 -5.71 5.32 -8.12
C THR A 118 -5.04 4.63 -9.31
N VAL A 119 -5.49 3.43 -9.69
CA VAL A 119 -5.01 2.71 -10.86
C VAL A 119 -5.24 3.52 -12.14
N ARG A 120 -6.45 4.04 -12.36
CA ARG A 120 -6.77 4.87 -13.53
C ARG A 120 -5.96 6.16 -13.58
N ARG A 121 -5.72 6.79 -12.41
CA ARG A 121 -4.87 8.00 -12.32
C ARG A 121 -3.44 7.68 -12.70
N LEU A 122 -2.88 6.58 -12.21
CA LEU A 122 -1.53 6.15 -12.57
C LEU A 122 -1.43 5.82 -14.07
N LYS A 123 -2.37 5.07 -14.62
CA LYS A 123 -2.37 4.67 -16.04
C LYS A 123 -2.34 5.86 -17.01
N LYS A 124 -2.91 7.00 -16.64
CA LYS A 124 -2.82 8.23 -17.45
C LYS A 124 -1.40 8.75 -17.60
N THR A 125 -0.49 8.37 -16.71
CA THR A 125 0.93 8.77 -16.74
C THR A 125 1.84 7.74 -17.39
N LEU A 126 1.34 6.53 -17.62
CA LEU A 126 2.10 5.43 -18.21
C LEU A 126 2.03 5.46 -19.75
N ARG A 127 3.06 4.85 -20.37
CA ARG A 127 3.07 4.61 -21.82
C ARG A 127 2.18 3.42 -22.16
N LYS A 128 1.65 3.35 -23.38
CA LYS A 128 0.85 2.21 -23.84
C LYS A 128 1.59 0.87 -23.78
N SER A 129 2.93 0.89 -23.86
CA SER A 129 3.80 -0.30 -23.76
C SER A 129 4.10 -0.71 -22.31
N ASP A 130 3.74 0.08 -21.32
CA ASP A 130 4.00 -0.22 -19.93
C ASP A 130 2.93 -1.17 -19.37
N ARG A 131 3.36 -2.18 -18.61
CA ARG A 131 2.45 -3.10 -17.89
C ARG A 131 2.39 -2.68 -16.43
N LEU A 132 1.19 -2.63 -15.91
CA LEU A 132 0.92 -2.29 -14.51
C LEU A 132 0.56 -3.55 -13.73
N PHE A 133 1.26 -3.76 -12.62
CA PHE A 133 1.02 -4.84 -11.66
C PHE A 133 0.57 -4.25 -10.33
N PHE A 134 -0.57 -4.70 -9.81
CA PHE A 134 -1.03 -4.31 -8.48
C PHE A 134 -0.58 -5.34 -7.46
N LEU A 135 0.28 -4.92 -6.51
CA LEU A 135 0.79 -5.77 -5.44
C LEU A 135 -0.19 -5.75 -4.25
N ILE A 136 -0.60 -6.93 -3.82
CA ILE A 136 -1.59 -7.08 -2.75
C ILE A 136 -1.30 -8.32 -1.91
N GLY A 137 -1.55 -8.24 -0.60
CA GLY A 137 -1.56 -9.42 0.25
C GLY A 137 -2.84 -10.25 0.05
N VAL A 138 -2.74 -11.56 0.22
CA VAL A 138 -3.87 -12.48 0.06
C VAL A 138 -5.08 -12.12 0.92
N ASP A 139 -4.86 -11.63 2.14
CA ASP A 139 -5.96 -11.27 3.03
C ASP A 139 -6.83 -10.13 2.47
N ALA A 140 -6.19 -9.15 1.81
CA ALA A 140 -6.91 -8.07 1.15
C ALA A 140 -7.51 -8.53 -0.20
N PHE A 141 -6.83 -9.44 -0.91
CA PHE A 141 -7.35 -9.98 -2.18
C PHE A 141 -8.62 -10.82 -1.99
N ARG A 142 -8.76 -11.52 -0.86
CA ARG A 142 -9.99 -12.29 -0.54
C ARG A 142 -11.26 -11.43 -0.57
N ASP A 143 -11.12 -10.15 -0.34
CA ASP A 143 -12.24 -9.20 -0.32
C ASP A 143 -12.38 -8.39 -1.63
N VAL A 144 -11.61 -8.74 -2.67
CA VAL A 144 -11.55 -7.97 -3.92
C VAL A 144 -12.90 -7.85 -4.62
N SER A 145 -13.75 -8.88 -4.51
CA SER A 145 -15.11 -8.88 -5.07
C SER A 145 -16.01 -7.77 -4.52
N ASN A 146 -15.75 -7.32 -3.30
CA ASN A 146 -16.49 -6.24 -2.62
C ASN A 146 -15.90 -4.84 -2.90
N TRP A 147 -14.81 -4.77 -3.64
CA TRP A 147 -14.20 -3.48 -3.94
C TRP A 147 -15.00 -2.71 -4.99
N ARG A 148 -14.93 -1.39 -4.91
CA ARG A 148 -15.59 -0.52 -5.88
C ARG A 148 -15.12 -0.84 -7.30
N GLU A 149 -16.06 -1.09 -8.20
CA GLU A 149 -15.80 -1.46 -9.59
C GLU A 149 -14.80 -2.63 -9.74
N ALA A 150 -14.93 -3.66 -8.88
CA ALA A 150 -13.99 -4.79 -8.81
C ALA A 150 -13.69 -5.40 -10.18
N ARG A 151 -14.72 -5.63 -11.00
CA ARG A 151 -14.56 -6.17 -12.36
C ARG A 151 -13.71 -5.25 -13.25
N ALA A 152 -13.98 -3.95 -13.24
CA ALA A 152 -13.19 -3.00 -14.01
C ALA A 152 -11.74 -2.94 -13.49
N LEU A 153 -11.54 -2.93 -12.16
CA LEU A 153 -10.22 -2.95 -11.55
C LEU A 153 -9.40 -4.17 -11.98
N LEU A 154 -10.01 -5.36 -11.96
CA LEU A 154 -9.35 -6.60 -12.37
C LEU A 154 -8.91 -6.59 -13.86
N ALA A 155 -9.63 -5.86 -14.71
CA ALA A 155 -9.29 -5.68 -16.12
C ALA A 155 -8.27 -4.55 -16.37
N GLU A 156 -8.05 -3.66 -15.41
CA GLU A 156 -7.16 -2.50 -15.58
C GLU A 156 -5.68 -2.83 -15.41
N CYS A 157 -5.33 -3.88 -14.64
CA CYS A 157 -3.93 -4.26 -14.38
C CYS A 157 -3.81 -5.73 -13.99
N ASP A 158 -2.60 -6.27 -14.09
CA ASP A 158 -2.28 -7.59 -13.56
C ASP A 158 -2.13 -7.53 -12.03
N PHE A 159 -2.50 -8.61 -11.33
CA PHE A 159 -2.37 -8.68 -9.87
C PHE A 159 -1.20 -9.57 -9.47
N ILE A 160 -0.39 -9.13 -8.52
CA ILE A 160 0.58 -9.97 -7.82
C ILE A 160 0.06 -10.16 -6.40
N VAL A 161 -0.45 -11.36 -6.13
CA VAL A 161 -1.04 -11.72 -4.83
C VAL A 161 0.00 -12.42 -3.99
N ALA A 162 0.45 -11.77 -2.91
CA ALA A 162 1.35 -12.38 -1.94
C ALA A 162 0.61 -13.44 -1.15
N SER A 163 0.98 -14.70 -1.37
CA SER A 163 0.33 -15.82 -0.73
C SER A 163 0.91 -16.13 0.65
N ARG A 164 0.15 -16.91 1.41
CA ARG A 164 0.57 -17.54 2.67
C ARG A 164 0.49 -19.05 2.54
N PRO A 165 1.20 -19.84 3.39
CA PRO A 165 1.04 -21.28 3.42
C PRO A 165 -0.43 -21.68 3.51
N GLY A 166 -0.84 -22.62 2.67
CA GLY A 166 -2.21 -23.09 2.59
C GLY A 166 -3.15 -22.27 1.71
N PHE A 167 -2.66 -21.23 1.03
CA PHE A 167 -3.40 -20.49 0.03
C PHE A 167 -3.04 -20.97 -1.39
N SER A 168 -4.01 -21.16 -2.25
CA SER A 168 -3.85 -21.73 -3.58
C SER A 168 -4.45 -20.85 -4.67
N LEU A 169 -4.20 -21.17 -5.93
CA LEU A 169 -4.87 -20.52 -7.07
C LEU A 169 -6.40 -20.70 -7.04
N ARG A 170 -6.89 -21.76 -6.40
CA ARG A 170 -8.32 -21.94 -6.18
C ARG A 170 -8.88 -20.84 -5.30
N ASP A 171 -8.20 -20.49 -4.20
CA ASP A 171 -8.63 -19.42 -3.30
C ASP A 171 -8.62 -18.06 -4.02
N VAL A 172 -7.65 -17.84 -4.92
CA VAL A 172 -7.64 -16.65 -5.79
C VAL A 172 -8.88 -16.62 -6.67
N ALA A 173 -9.20 -17.73 -7.34
CA ALA A 173 -10.37 -17.83 -8.21
C ALA A 173 -11.69 -17.65 -7.44
N GLU A 174 -11.80 -18.21 -6.24
CA GLU A 174 -12.99 -18.08 -5.37
C GLU A 174 -13.18 -16.66 -4.83
N SER A 175 -12.11 -15.86 -4.75
CA SER A 175 -12.16 -14.46 -4.33
C SER A 175 -12.66 -13.51 -5.41
N LEU A 176 -12.71 -13.94 -6.67
CA LEU A 176 -13.17 -13.10 -7.79
C LEU A 176 -14.68 -12.82 -7.70
N PRO A 177 -15.19 -11.75 -8.33
CA PRO A 177 -16.61 -11.55 -8.60
C PRO A 177 -17.22 -12.81 -9.24
N GLU A 178 -18.45 -13.14 -8.90
CA GLU A 178 -19.09 -14.41 -9.26
C GLU A 178 -19.07 -14.69 -10.77
N ASP A 179 -19.32 -13.67 -11.57
CA ASP A 179 -19.33 -13.72 -13.04
C ASP A 179 -17.95 -13.92 -13.69
N LEU A 180 -16.87 -13.72 -12.91
CA LEU A 180 -15.48 -13.95 -13.34
C LEU A 180 -14.89 -15.25 -12.78
N ARG A 181 -15.62 -15.96 -11.92
CA ARG A 181 -15.12 -17.21 -11.34
C ARG A 181 -15.10 -18.32 -12.38
N PRO A 182 -13.97 -19.02 -12.55
CA PRO A 182 -13.96 -20.20 -13.38
C PRO A 182 -14.79 -21.32 -12.72
N PRO A 183 -15.38 -22.22 -13.52
CA PRO A 183 -16.12 -23.37 -13.00
C PRO A 183 -15.26 -24.19 -12.01
N ALA A 184 -15.87 -24.71 -10.95
CA ALA A 184 -15.17 -25.47 -9.89
C ALA A 184 -14.41 -26.70 -10.44
N VAL A 185 -14.85 -27.28 -11.55
CA VAL A 185 -14.14 -28.38 -12.22
C VAL A 185 -12.74 -27.98 -12.67
N ILE A 186 -12.55 -26.73 -13.07
CA ILE A 186 -11.26 -26.18 -13.53
C ILE A 186 -10.33 -25.90 -12.32
N THR A 187 -10.88 -25.49 -11.18
CA THR A 187 -10.09 -25.10 -10.01
C THR A 187 -9.79 -26.27 -9.05
N ARG A 188 -10.52 -27.39 -9.13
CA ARG A 188 -10.29 -28.60 -8.30
C ARG A 188 -8.85 -29.12 -8.30
N PRO A 189 -8.13 -29.18 -9.44
CA PRO A 189 -6.74 -29.66 -9.44
C PRO A 189 -5.79 -28.80 -8.61
N PHE A 190 -6.11 -27.53 -8.39
CA PHE A 190 -5.23 -26.59 -7.69
C PHE A 190 -5.33 -26.66 -6.16
N HIS A 191 -6.27 -27.44 -5.61
CA HIS A 191 -6.52 -27.51 -4.17
C HIS A 191 -5.36 -28.08 -3.33
N LYS A 192 -4.45 -28.85 -3.95
CA LYS A 192 -3.30 -29.47 -3.28
C LYS A 192 -1.96 -28.98 -3.83
N GLN A 193 -1.97 -28.00 -4.73
CA GLN A 193 -0.73 -27.47 -5.32
C GLN A 193 -0.14 -26.36 -4.46
N PRO A 194 1.21 -26.18 -4.54
CA PRO A 194 1.84 -25.05 -3.85
C PRO A 194 1.22 -23.72 -4.28
N ALA A 195 1.30 -22.74 -3.38
CA ALA A 195 0.73 -21.41 -3.55
C ALA A 195 1.48 -20.58 -4.61
N THR A 196 1.83 -21.19 -5.75
CA THR A 196 2.53 -20.56 -6.87
C THR A 196 1.79 -20.78 -8.16
N GLY A 197 1.92 -19.86 -9.11
CA GLY A 197 1.37 -19.97 -10.45
C GLY A 197 0.56 -18.75 -10.86
N ASP A 198 0.01 -18.84 -12.05
CA ASP A 198 -0.73 -17.76 -12.68
C ASP A 198 -2.17 -18.20 -12.95
N LEU A 199 -3.14 -17.36 -12.57
CA LEU A 199 -4.53 -17.45 -12.98
C LEU A 199 -4.76 -16.46 -14.11
N ILE A 200 -4.95 -16.96 -15.32
CA ILE A 200 -5.18 -16.14 -16.51
C ILE A 200 -6.59 -16.44 -17.02
N LEU A 201 -7.45 -15.46 -16.92
CA LEU A 201 -8.85 -15.52 -17.37
C LEU A 201 -9.14 -14.31 -18.26
N PRO A 202 -10.20 -14.33 -19.08
CA PRO A 202 -10.63 -13.14 -19.83
C PRO A 202 -10.85 -11.95 -18.88
N GLY A 203 -10.03 -10.91 -19.02
CA GLY A 203 -10.12 -9.71 -18.20
C GLY A 203 -9.55 -9.83 -16.78
N VAL A 204 -8.87 -10.93 -16.43
CA VAL A 204 -8.20 -11.08 -15.13
C VAL A 204 -6.87 -11.79 -15.29
N THR A 205 -5.79 -11.19 -14.78
CA THR A 205 -4.50 -11.86 -14.63
C THR A 205 -4.02 -11.71 -13.19
N ALA A 206 -3.92 -12.82 -12.47
CA ALA A 206 -3.44 -12.85 -11.10
C ALA A 206 -2.26 -13.84 -10.98
N HIS A 207 -1.14 -13.32 -10.49
CA HIS A 207 0.08 -14.06 -10.23
C HIS A 207 0.20 -14.34 -8.74
N LEU A 208 0.31 -15.59 -8.36
CA LEU A 208 0.49 -15.99 -6.97
C LEU A 208 1.98 -15.99 -6.62
N LEU A 209 2.38 -15.13 -5.70
CA LEU A 209 3.75 -14.98 -5.23
C LEU A 209 3.91 -15.62 -3.86
N GLU A 210 4.67 -16.72 -3.81
CA GLU A 210 4.97 -17.48 -2.59
C GLU A 210 6.27 -17.04 -1.91
N GLY A 211 6.45 -17.45 -0.67
CA GLY A 211 7.76 -17.35 0.03
C GLY A 211 8.01 -16.03 0.74
N VAL A 212 7.08 -15.08 0.71
CA VAL A 212 7.24 -13.81 1.42
C VAL A 212 6.58 -13.89 2.81
N HIS A 213 7.14 -14.76 3.68
CA HIS A 213 6.62 -14.94 5.03
C HIS A 213 7.30 -13.99 6.01
N GLN A 214 6.69 -12.83 6.21
CA GLN A 214 7.04 -11.96 7.32
C GLN A 214 5.87 -11.97 8.32
N THR A 215 6.06 -12.60 9.47
CA THR A 215 5.10 -12.68 10.58
C THR A 215 4.90 -11.34 11.31
N VAL A 216 5.05 -10.24 10.59
CA VAL A 216 5.00 -8.88 11.11
C VAL A 216 3.68 -8.22 10.73
N SER A 217 2.98 -7.67 11.72
CA SER A 217 1.82 -6.80 11.48
C SER A 217 2.08 -5.38 12.01
N ALA A 218 1.50 -4.40 11.34
CA ALA A 218 1.58 -3.01 11.79
C ALA A 218 1.01 -2.83 13.21
N THR A 219 0.02 -3.62 13.61
CA THR A 219 -0.56 -3.60 14.96
C THR A 219 0.47 -3.94 16.02
N VAL A 220 1.19 -5.06 15.86
CA VAL A 220 2.27 -5.45 16.80
C VAL A 220 3.35 -4.38 16.89
N ILE A 221 3.65 -3.71 15.78
CA ILE A 221 4.65 -2.63 15.78
C ILE A 221 4.14 -1.41 16.56
N ARG A 222 2.89 -1.03 16.37
CA ARG A 222 2.30 0.10 17.11
C ARG A 222 2.23 -0.16 18.61
N GLU A 223 1.82 -1.37 19.01
CA GLU A 223 1.84 -1.80 20.42
C GLU A 223 3.25 -1.79 21.01
N ALA A 224 4.25 -2.26 20.26
CA ALA A 224 5.64 -2.20 20.69
C ALA A 224 6.15 -0.76 20.83
N ALA A 225 5.75 0.14 19.92
CA ALA A 225 6.09 1.57 19.99
C ALA A 225 5.44 2.25 21.20
N ALA A 226 4.16 1.97 21.47
CA ALA A 226 3.44 2.45 22.65
C ALA A 226 4.15 2.02 23.94
N ALA A 227 4.60 0.76 23.99
CA ALA A 227 5.34 0.19 25.12
C ALA A 227 6.83 0.60 25.19
N GLY A 228 7.30 1.50 24.31
CA GLY A 228 8.70 1.94 24.27
C GLY A 228 9.72 0.87 23.87
N LYS A 229 9.28 -0.26 23.28
CA LYS A 229 10.15 -1.37 22.88
C LYS A 229 10.93 -1.03 21.60
N PRO A 230 12.14 -1.64 21.40
CA PRO A 230 12.91 -1.47 20.16
C PRO A 230 12.14 -1.95 18.92
N LEU A 231 12.13 -1.13 17.85
CA LEU A 231 11.37 -1.40 16.62
C LEU A 231 12.25 -1.91 15.47
N THR A 232 13.58 -1.85 15.60
CA THR A 232 14.54 -2.13 14.52
C THR A 232 14.51 -3.56 13.98
N ARG A 233 13.96 -4.52 14.76
CA ARG A 233 13.75 -5.88 14.26
C ARG A 233 12.72 -5.96 13.13
N TRP A 234 11.77 -5.03 13.08
CA TRP A 234 10.66 -5.02 12.11
C TRP A 234 10.75 -3.90 11.08
N LEU A 235 11.42 -2.81 11.45
CA LEU A 235 11.50 -1.59 10.68
C LEU A 235 12.91 -1.32 10.17
N ASP A 236 12.99 -0.52 9.11
CA ASP A 236 14.22 0.18 8.78
C ASP A 236 14.63 1.08 9.97
N PRO A 237 15.91 1.15 10.31
CA PRO A 237 16.39 1.98 11.44
C PRO A 237 15.95 3.44 11.35
N ARG A 238 15.90 4.01 10.15
CA ARG A 238 15.46 5.41 9.90
C ARG A 238 13.99 5.59 10.21
N VAL A 239 13.15 4.60 9.87
CA VAL A 239 11.72 4.61 10.21
C VAL A 239 11.52 4.49 11.72
N ALA A 240 12.27 3.61 12.39
CA ALA A 240 12.21 3.46 13.84
C ALA A 240 12.62 4.75 14.57
N ASP A 241 13.67 5.41 14.10
CA ASP A 241 14.14 6.70 14.63
C ASP A 241 13.11 7.82 14.39
N TYR A 242 12.52 7.87 13.19
CA TYR A 242 11.45 8.81 12.86
C TYR A 242 10.24 8.66 13.79
N ILE A 243 9.74 7.44 14.01
CA ILE A 243 8.64 7.14 14.93
C ILE A 243 8.98 7.66 16.34
N LYS A 244 10.19 7.39 16.81
CA LYS A 244 10.66 7.84 18.13
C LYS A 244 10.72 9.37 18.23
N LYS A 245 11.30 10.04 17.23
CA LYS A 245 11.45 11.52 17.21
C LYS A 245 10.12 12.24 17.12
N GLN A 246 9.17 11.68 16.35
CA GLN A 246 7.84 12.27 16.17
C GLN A 246 6.85 11.87 17.29
N GLY A 247 7.26 10.97 18.21
CA GLY A 247 6.38 10.49 19.28
C GLY A 247 5.15 9.70 18.76
N LEU A 248 5.26 9.08 17.57
CA LEU A 248 4.14 8.35 16.97
C LEU A 248 3.82 7.09 17.78
N TYR A 249 2.53 6.73 17.80
CA TYR A 249 1.98 5.55 18.47
C TYR A 249 2.11 5.54 20.00
N ARG A 250 2.56 6.62 20.63
CA ARG A 250 2.57 6.75 22.10
C ARG A 250 1.19 7.17 22.57
N GLU A 251 0.74 6.60 23.67
CA GLU A 251 -0.40 7.16 24.41
C GLU A 251 -0.02 8.58 24.85
N ARG A 252 -0.87 9.55 24.51
CA ARG A 252 -0.69 10.90 25.08
C ARG A 252 -0.96 10.77 26.56
N SER A 253 0.09 10.96 27.38
CA SER A 253 -0.10 11.21 28.81
C SER A 253 -1.03 12.42 28.92
N THR A 254 -2.25 12.19 29.39
CA THR A 254 -3.23 13.20 29.76
C THR A 254 -2.73 13.99 30.95
#